data_dced5ef37c9f4462055034b5a87fd491
#
_entry.id   dced5ef37c9f4462055034b5a87fd491
#
_cell.length_a   1.000
_cell.length_b   1.000
_cell.length_c   1.000
_cell.angle_alpha   90.00
_cell.angle_beta   90.00
_cell.angle_gamma   90.00
#
_symmetry.space_group_name_H-M   'P 1'
#
loop_
_entity.id
_entity.type
_entity.pdbx_description
1 polymer ?
#
loop_
_entity_poly.entity_id
_entity_poly.type
_entity_poly.pdbx_seq_one_letter_code
_entity_poly.pdbx_strand_id
1 'polypeptide(L)'
;MSRLHVHIAVDNLERNISFYSALFGSEPAVIKQDYAKWDLADPAVNFAISSRGSQAGLDHVGIQADSNTELAAIRSRLEQANIDGREQLGTACCYARSDKYWTQGIAWETFHTLDTIPTFNTGEADAAASGCCVPEIPTSGGCC
;
A
#
# COMPACT_ATOMS: atom_id res chain seq x y z
N MET A 1 -10.94 -12.81 -4.45
CA MET A 1 -9.99 -12.76 -5.59
C MET A 1 -8.89 -11.77 -5.25
N SER A 2 -7.65 -12.22 -5.26
CA SER A 2 -6.48 -11.35 -5.06
C SER A 2 -6.38 -10.28 -6.13
N ARG A 3 -5.84 -9.15 -5.75
CA ARG A 3 -5.61 -8.00 -6.64
C ARG A 3 -4.14 -7.63 -6.69
N LEU A 4 -3.68 -7.22 -7.85
CA LEU A 4 -2.41 -6.52 -7.93
C LEU A 4 -2.55 -5.18 -7.19
N HIS A 5 -1.57 -4.85 -6.35
CA HIS A 5 -1.46 -3.54 -5.74
C HIS A 5 -0.36 -2.73 -6.41
N VAL A 6 -0.66 -1.48 -6.71
CA VAL A 6 0.32 -0.52 -7.26
C VAL A 6 0.17 0.79 -6.50
N HIS A 7 1.27 1.29 -5.97
CA HIS A 7 1.32 2.59 -5.31
C HIS A 7 2.31 3.52 -6.04
N ILE A 8 1.82 4.68 -6.44
CA ILE A 8 2.60 5.72 -7.12
C ILE A 8 2.72 6.94 -6.20
N ALA A 9 3.94 7.39 -5.97
CA ALA A 9 4.18 8.69 -5.37
C ALA A 9 4.00 9.79 -6.41
N VAL A 10 3.25 10.84 -6.06
CA VAL A 10 2.93 11.95 -6.95
C VAL A 10 3.27 13.29 -6.29
N ASP A 11 3.60 14.28 -7.07
CA ASP A 11 3.89 15.64 -6.62
C ASP A 11 2.61 16.49 -6.46
N ASN A 12 1.58 16.21 -7.25
CA ASN A 12 0.30 16.91 -7.23
C ASN A 12 -0.86 15.91 -7.22
N LEU A 13 -1.46 15.73 -6.05
CA LEU A 13 -2.51 14.72 -5.84
C LEU A 13 -3.75 15.00 -6.71
N GLU A 14 -4.24 16.23 -6.72
CA GLU A 14 -5.48 16.60 -7.42
C GLU A 14 -5.37 16.38 -8.94
N ARG A 15 -4.25 16.82 -9.53
CA ARG A 15 -3.98 16.61 -10.95
C ARG A 15 -3.91 15.12 -11.29
N ASN A 16 -3.30 14.32 -10.43
CA ASN A 16 -3.18 12.88 -10.64
C ASN A 16 -4.48 12.14 -10.37
N ILE A 17 -5.33 12.59 -9.45
CA ILE A 17 -6.69 12.07 -9.30
C ILE A 17 -7.46 12.26 -10.61
N SER A 18 -7.43 13.46 -11.19
CA SER A 18 -8.10 13.73 -12.46
C SER A 18 -7.60 12.85 -13.59
N PHE A 19 -6.27 12.67 -13.69
CA PHE A 19 -5.66 11.81 -14.71
C PHE A 19 -6.08 10.34 -14.57
N TYR A 20 -5.93 9.77 -13.37
CA TYR A 20 -6.23 8.36 -13.15
C TYR A 20 -7.72 8.06 -13.17
N SER A 21 -8.59 8.99 -12.71
CA SER A 21 -10.04 8.84 -12.86
C SER A 21 -10.45 8.79 -14.34
N ALA A 22 -9.85 9.62 -15.16
CA ALA A 22 -10.08 9.59 -16.62
C ALA A 22 -9.54 8.30 -17.25
N LEU A 23 -8.33 7.88 -16.87
CA LEU A 23 -7.69 6.67 -17.39
C LEU A 23 -8.49 5.41 -17.06
N PHE A 24 -8.97 5.30 -15.82
CA PHE A 24 -9.72 4.12 -15.33
C PHE A 24 -11.23 4.20 -15.62
N GLY A 25 -11.72 5.37 -16.02
CA GLY A 25 -13.15 5.60 -16.21
C GLY A 25 -13.97 5.49 -14.91
N SER A 26 -13.34 5.73 -13.76
CA SER A 26 -13.96 5.64 -12.45
C SER A 26 -13.33 6.60 -11.44
N GLU A 27 -14.13 7.06 -10.50
CA GLU A 27 -13.64 7.86 -9.39
C GLU A 27 -12.92 7.00 -8.34
N PRO A 28 -12.01 7.59 -7.54
CA PRO A 28 -11.37 6.87 -6.45
C PRO A 28 -12.40 6.38 -5.43
N ALA A 29 -12.20 5.16 -4.93
CA ALA A 29 -13.00 4.60 -3.83
C ALA A 29 -12.66 5.28 -2.48
N VAL A 30 -11.46 5.82 -2.35
CA VAL A 30 -11.01 6.56 -1.15
C VAL A 30 -10.25 7.81 -1.60
N ILE A 31 -10.57 8.95 -1.00
CA ILE A 31 -9.82 10.21 -1.14
C ILE A 31 -9.51 10.74 0.25
N LYS A 32 -8.25 11.12 0.48
CA LYS A 32 -7.77 11.84 1.66
C LYS A 32 -6.95 13.05 1.22
N GLN A 33 -6.49 13.86 2.17
CA GLN A 33 -5.71 15.06 1.88
C GLN A 33 -4.43 14.79 1.08
N ASP A 34 -3.81 13.64 1.30
CA ASP A 34 -2.51 13.25 0.73
C ASP A 34 -2.53 11.89 0.01
N TYR A 35 -3.73 11.33 -0.22
CA TYR A 35 -3.87 9.95 -0.70
C TYR A 35 -5.17 9.76 -1.48
N ALA A 36 -5.13 8.95 -2.53
CA ALA A 36 -6.31 8.44 -3.22
C ALA A 36 -6.12 6.98 -3.64
N LYS A 37 -7.21 6.23 -3.68
CA LYS A 37 -7.19 4.80 -4.01
C LYS A 37 -8.38 4.41 -4.90
N TRP A 38 -8.11 3.59 -5.90
CA TRP A 38 -9.10 2.92 -6.74
C TRP A 38 -9.08 1.42 -6.49
N ASP A 39 -10.25 0.82 -6.34
CA ASP A 39 -10.45 -0.62 -6.26
C ASP A 39 -11.05 -1.11 -7.58
N LEU A 40 -10.19 -1.31 -8.58
CA LEU A 40 -10.64 -1.71 -9.93
C LEU A 40 -11.01 -3.19 -9.96
N ALA A 41 -12.07 -3.51 -10.72
CA ALA A 41 -12.50 -4.90 -10.90
C ALA A 41 -11.90 -5.53 -12.17
N ASP A 42 -11.72 -4.74 -13.22
CA ASP A 42 -11.15 -5.17 -14.50
C ASP A 42 -10.23 -4.06 -15.07
N PRO A 43 -8.92 -4.28 -15.08
CA PRO A 43 -8.20 -5.37 -14.41
C PRO A 43 -8.35 -5.31 -12.87
N ALA A 44 -8.24 -6.46 -12.20
CA ALA A 44 -8.35 -6.55 -10.74
C ALA A 44 -7.13 -5.90 -10.08
N VAL A 45 -7.20 -4.61 -9.80
CA VAL A 45 -6.10 -3.80 -9.25
C VAL A 45 -6.58 -2.93 -8.09
N ASN A 46 -5.83 -2.95 -7.01
CA ASN A 46 -5.86 -1.92 -5.97
C ASN A 46 -4.79 -0.88 -6.34
N PHE A 47 -5.21 0.24 -6.88
CA PHE A 47 -4.31 1.30 -7.33
C PHE A 47 -4.36 2.47 -6.37
N ALA A 48 -3.22 2.92 -5.89
CA ALA A 48 -3.11 4.03 -4.97
C ALA A 48 -2.11 5.08 -5.42
N ILE A 49 -2.37 6.32 -5.07
CA ILE A 49 -1.43 7.43 -5.23
C ILE A 49 -1.33 8.20 -3.92
N SER A 50 -0.16 8.75 -3.62
CA SER A 50 0.02 9.65 -2.48
C SER A 50 1.06 10.74 -2.73
N SER A 51 0.89 11.86 -2.02
CA SER A 51 1.82 13.00 -2.03
C SER A 51 2.57 13.13 -0.70
N ARG A 52 2.96 12.01 -0.10
CA ARG A 52 3.57 11.93 1.25
C ARG A 52 5.08 12.13 1.28
N GLY A 53 5.62 12.98 0.43
CA GLY A 53 7.02 13.39 0.50
C GLY A 53 8.05 12.45 -0.16
N SER A 54 7.61 11.36 -0.78
CA SER A 54 8.47 10.53 -1.62
C SER A 54 8.72 11.21 -2.96
N GLN A 55 9.85 10.89 -3.59
CA GLN A 55 10.09 11.32 -4.97
C GLN A 55 8.99 10.72 -5.87
N ALA A 56 8.46 11.54 -6.78
CA ALA A 56 7.43 11.09 -7.72
C ALA A 56 7.91 9.90 -8.56
N GLY A 57 7.05 8.90 -8.71
CA GLY A 57 7.33 7.66 -9.42
C GLY A 57 6.72 6.45 -8.71
N LEU A 58 7.19 5.26 -9.09
CA LEU A 58 6.75 4.02 -8.45
C LEU A 58 7.24 3.98 -7.00
N ASP A 59 6.31 3.92 -6.06
CA ASP A 59 6.62 3.75 -4.64
C ASP A 59 6.80 2.27 -4.31
N HIS A 60 5.76 1.48 -4.50
CA HIS A 60 5.81 0.03 -4.36
C HIS A 60 4.73 -0.67 -5.17
N VAL A 61 4.88 -1.96 -5.32
CA VAL A 61 3.89 -2.86 -5.88
C VAL A 61 3.56 -3.95 -4.87
N GLY A 62 2.52 -4.75 -5.13
CA GLY A 62 2.20 -5.80 -4.18
C GLY A 62 1.02 -6.67 -4.58
N ILE A 63 0.63 -7.53 -3.66
CA ILE A 63 -0.56 -8.37 -3.77
C ILE A 63 -1.47 -8.12 -2.57
N GLN A 64 -2.67 -7.67 -2.84
CA GLN A 64 -3.75 -7.69 -1.87
C GLN A 64 -4.37 -9.08 -1.87
N ALA A 65 -4.10 -9.84 -0.81
CA ALA A 65 -4.69 -11.15 -0.61
C ALA A 65 -6.17 -11.05 -0.21
N ASP A 66 -6.95 -12.01 -0.63
CA ASP A 66 -8.39 -12.07 -0.37
C ASP A 66 -8.71 -12.54 1.07
N SER A 67 -7.74 -13.20 1.69
CA SER A 67 -7.88 -13.73 3.04
C SER A 67 -6.53 -13.87 3.73
N ASN A 68 -6.57 -14.01 5.06
CA ASN A 68 -5.38 -14.36 5.85
C ASN A 68 -4.76 -15.71 5.44
N THR A 69 -5.60 -16.66 5.02
CA THR A 69 -5.13 -17.97 4.54
C THR A 69 -4.32 -17.82 3.25
N GLU A 70 -4.78 -16.98 2.33
CA GLU A 70 -4.06 -16.70 1.09
C GLU A 70 -2.76 -15.92 1.36
N LEU A 71 -2.79 -14.94 2.26
CA LEU A 71 -1.59 -14.21 2.69
C LEU A 71 -0.54 -15.17 3.28
N ALA A 72 -0.97 -16.10 4.15
CA ALA A 72 -0.10 -17.12 4.71
C ALA A 72 0.47 -18.06 3.63
N ALA A 73 -0.32 -18.39 2.62
CA ALA A 73 0.13 -19.22 1.50
C ALA A 73 1.19 -18.51 0.64
N ILE A 74 1.04 -17.20 0.41
CA ILE A 74 2.05 -16.39 -0.30
C ILE A 74 3.36 -16.40 0.51
N ARG A 75 3.29 -16.12 1.81
CA ARG A 75 4.44 -16.16 2.70
C ARG A 75 5.15 -17.51 2.64
N SER A 76 4.43 -18.60 2.80
CA SER A 76 5.00 -19.96 2.79
C SER A 76 5.74 -20.28 1.47
N ARG A 77 5.19 -19.83 0.33
CA ARG A 77 5.88 -20.02 -0.97
C ARG A 77 7.19 -19.24 -1.04
N LEU A 78 7.23 -18.03 -0.51
CA LEU A 78 8.45 -17.21 -0.51
C LEU A 78 9.50 -17.76 0.45
N GLU A 79 9.09 -18.22 1.65
CA GLU A 79 9.97 -18.89 2.61
C GLU A 79 10.58 -20.18 2.02
N GLN A 80 9.78 -21.00 1.34
CA GLN A 80 10.25 -22.20 0.65
C GLN A 80 11.23 -21.89 -0.48
N ALA A 81 11.14 -20.71 -1.08
CA ALA A 81 12.08 -20.21 -2.07
C ALA A 81 13.31 -19.51 -1.43
N ASN A 82 13.46 -19.56 -0.11
CA ASN A 82 14.48 -18.84 0.66
C ASN A 82 14.49 -17.33 0.42
N ILE A 83 13.31 -16.75 0.27
CA ILE A 83 13.10 -15.31 0.16
C ILE A 83 12.62 -14.79 1.51
N ASP A 84 13.48 -14.04 2.18
CA ASP A 84 13.16 -13.43 3.46
C ASP A 84 12.33 -12.17 3.26
N GLY A 85 11.25 -12.06 4.03
CA GLY A 85 10.40 -10.89 4.10
C GLY A 85 10.47 -10.22 5.47
N ARG A 86 10.15 -8.93 5.52
CA ARG A 86 9.93 -8.24 6.79
C ARG A 86 8.45 -8.21 7.10
N GLU A 87 8.05 -8.85 8.18
CA GLU A 87 6.71 -8.76 8.71
C GLU A 87 6.49 -7.39 9.36
N GLN A 88 5.41 -6.72 8.99
CA GLN A 88 4.92 -5.52 9.66
C GLN A 88 3.56 -5.83 10.27
N LEU A 89 3.53 -5.92 11.60
CA LEU A 89 2.30 -6.10 12.37
C LEU A 89 1.76 -4.74 12.78
N GLY A 90 0.45 -4.54 12.60
CA GLY A 90 -0.24 -3.40 13.20
C GLY A 90 0.10 -2.04 12.64
N THR A 91 0.42 -1.95 11.35
CA THR A 91 0.54 -0.64 10.70
C THR A 91 -0.82 0.04 10.70
N ALA A 92 -0.89 1.17 11.39
CA ALA A 92 -2.12 1.85 11.81
C ALA A 92 -2.98 2.41 10.67
N CYS A 93 -2.60 2.25 9.42
CA CYS A 93 -3.33 2.97 8.39
C CYS A 93 -4.29 2.15 7.53
N CYS A 94 -4.28 0.82 7.50
CA CYS A 94 -5.28 0.09 6.67
C CYS A 94 -5.20 -1.44 6.79
N TYR A 95 -4.17 -1.99 7.42
CA TYR A 95 -3.89 -3.42 7.36
C TYR A 95 -3.65 -3.99 8.75
N ALA A 96 -4.20 -5.17 9.00
CA ALA A 96 -3.88 -5.91 10.22
C ALA A 96 -2.52 -6.55 10.14
N ARG A 97 -2.05 -6.82 8.93
CA ARG A 97 -0.80 -7.51 8.67
C ARG A 97 -0.34 -7.25 7.25
N SER A 98 0.92 -6.89 7.10
CA SER A 98 1.58 -6.84 5.81
C SER A 98 2.97 -7.45 5.89
N ASP A 99 3.45 -7.99 4.77
CA ASP A 99 4.82 -8.46 4.60
C ASP A 99 5.47 -7.69 3.48
N LYS A 100 6.70 -7.25 3.67
CA LYS A 100 7.47 -6.54 2.66
C LYS A 100 8.68 -7.35 2.20
N TYR A 101 8.87 -7.37 0.89
CA TYR A 101 9.96 -8.03 0.18
C TYR A 101 10.62 -7.03 -0.76
N TRP A 102 11.88 -7.22 -1.10
CA TRP A 102 12.60 -6.35 -2.03
C TRP A 102 13.30 -7.17 -3.10
N THR A 103 13.18 -6.73 -4.34
CA THR A 103 13.94 -7.28 -5.46
C THR A 103 14.26 -6.18 -6.46
N GLN A 104 15.51 -6.09 -6.89
CA GLN A 104 15.97 -5.11 -7.89
C GLN A 104 15.60 -3.65 -7.55
N GLY A 105 15.60 -3.29 -6.26
CA GLY A 105 15.24 -1.94 -5.81
C GLY A 105 13.72 -1.66 -5.78
N ILE A 106 12.88 -2.63 -6.11
CA ILE A 106 11.43 -2.53 -6.03
C ILE A 106 10.94 -3.16 -4.74
N ALA A 107 10.18 -2.41 -3.97
CA ALA A 107 9.49 -2.92 -2.79
C ALA A 107 8.22 -3.67 -3.23
N TRP A 108 8.04 -4.88 -2.71
CA TRP A 108 6.83 -5.69 -2.87
C TRP A 108 6.15 -5.85 -1.53
N GLU A 109 4.87 -5.53 -1.47
CA GLU A 109 4.05 -5.67 -0.29
C GLU A 109 2.99 -6.76 -0.51
N THR A 110 2.82 -7.64 0.47
CA THR A 110 1.70 -8.56 0.50
C THR A 110 0.87 -8.27 1.74
N PHE A 111 -0.43 -8.07 1.56
CA PHE A 111 -1.31 -7.69 2.67
C PHE A 111 -2.72 -8.22 2.47
N HIS A 112 -3.45 -8.30 3.57
CA HIS A 112 -4.87 -8.52 3.60
C HIS A 112 -5.55 -7.38 4.34
N THR A 113 -6.56 -6.78 3.73
CA THR A 113 -7.34 -5.72 4.35
C THR A 113 -8.38 -6.35 5.26
N LEU A 114 -8.31 -6.07 6.55
CA LEU A 114 -9.38 -6.39 7.48
C LEU A 114 -10.45 -5.32 7.33
N ASP A 115 -11.50 -5.63 6.62
CA ASP A 115 -12.71 -4.83 6.51
C ASP A 115 -12.50 -3.31 6.24
N THR A 116 -13.36 -2.70 5.48
CA THR A 116 -13.40 -1.24 5.33
C THR A 116 -13.66 -0.63 6.70
N ILE A 117 -12.60 -0.16 7.36
CA ILE A 117 -12.76 0.69 8.54
C ILE A 117 -13.42 1.99 8.06
N PRO A 118 -14.70 2.26 8.40
CA PRO A 118 -15.44 3.40 7.86
C PRO A 118 -14.90 4.74 8.34
N THR A 119 -13.97 4.75 9.28
CA THR A 119 -13.51 5.96 9.94
C THR A 119 -12.00 6.01 10.01
N PHE A 120 -11.39 6.69 9.06
CA PHE A 120 -10.14 7.33 9.35
C PHE A 120 -10.43 8.56 10.20
N ASN A 121 -10.17 8.37 11.49
CA ASN A 121 -9.86 9.40 12.47
C ASN A 121 -10.59 10.75 12.32
N THR A 122 -11.80 10.81 12.82
CA THR A 122 -12.32 12.02 13.43
C THR A 122 -11.86 12.00 14.89
N GLY A 123 -10.71 12.56 15.19
CA GLY A 123 -10.31 12.73 16.57
C GLY A 123 -8.82 12.68 16.78
N GLU A 124 -8.27 13.85 16.98
CA GLU A 124 -7.02 14.19 17.66
C GLU A 124 -5.72 13.61 17.09
N ALA A 125 -4.96 14.56 16.62
CA ALA A 125 -3.61 14.45 16.14
C ALA A 125 -2.70 13.85 17.21
N ASP A 126 -2.20 12.64 16.95
CA ASP A 126 -0.86 12.32 17.37
C ASP A 126 0.07 12.60 16.18
N ALA A 127 0.83 13.68 16.30
CA ALA A 127 1.75 14.18 15.30
C ALA A 127 3.00 13.28 15.10
N ALA A 128 2.89 12.00 15.43
CA ALA A 128 3.98 11.03 15.34
C ALA A 128 3.72 9.87 14.35
N ALA A 129 2.59 9.87 13.65
CA ALA A 129 2.21 8.76 12.77
C ALA A 129 2.25 9.11 11.27
N SER A 130 3.03 10.10 10.87
CA SER A 130 3.21 10.46 9.46
C SER A 130 4.33 9.68 8.78
N GLY A 131 4.34 8.36 8.88
CA GLY A 131 5.44 7.54 8.39
C GLY A 131 5.04 6.19 7.83
N CYS A 132 3.78 5.96 7.55
CA CYS A 132 3.38 4.69 6.95
C CYS A 132 3.64 4.71 5.44
N CYS A 133 4.57 3.88 4.99
CA CYS A 133 4.88 3.59 3.59
C CYS A 133 5.97 4.44 2.92
N VAL A 134 7.07 4.71 3.60
CA VAL A 134 8.31 5.05 2.90
C VAL A 134 9.18 3.80 2.87
N PRO A 135 9.60 3.29 1.70
CA PRO A 135 10.61 2.26 1.64
C PRO A 135 11.93 2.86 2.11
N GLU A 136 12.33 2.57 3.33
CA GLU A 136 13.67 2.91 3.77
C GLU A 136 14.67 1.98 3.11
N ILE A 137 15.59 2.58 2.36
CA ILE A 137 16.87 1.96 2.03
C ILE A 137 17.54 1.62 3.36
N PRO A 138 18.09 0.41 3.56
CA PRO A 138 18.65 0.01 4.83
C PRO A 138 19.92 0.79 5.15
N THR A 139 19.75 1.91 5.83
CA THR A 139 20.79 2.50 6.66
C THR A 139 20.30 2.38 8.09
N SER A 140 21.00 1.56 8.82
CA SER A 140 20.89 1.30 10.26
C SER A 140 19.97 2.23 11.05
N GLY A 141 18.86 1.68 11.54
CA GLY A 141 18.15 2.17 12.72
C GLY A 141 16.88 2.95 12.45
N GLY A 142 15.76 2.33 12.79
CA GLY A 142 14.57 3.02 13.25
C GLY A 142 13.34 2.97 12.35
N CYS A 143 12.38 2.24 12.86
CA CYS A 143 10.91 2.38 12.81
C CYS A 143 10.22 2.92 11.55
N CYS A 144 9.52 2.13 10.92
CA CYS A 144 8.06 1.85 10.90
C CYS A 144 7.80 0.61 10.12
#